data_d788fa5bf3af7d4515c5f6806cd7445a
#
_entry.id   d788fa5bf3af7d4515c5f6806cd7445a
#
_cell.length_a   1.000
_cell.length_b   1.000
_cell.length_c   1.000
_cell.angle_alpha   90.00
_cell.angle_beta   90.00
_cell.angle_gamma   90.00
#
_symmetry.space_group_name_H-M   'P 1'
#
loop_
_entity.id
_entity.type
_entity.pdbx_description
1 polymer ?
#
loop_
_entity_poly.entity_id
_entity_poly.type
_entity_poly.pdbx_seq_one_letter_code
_entity_poly.pdbx_strand_id
1 'polypeptide(L)'
;MLSLKSHYLCLFLSLSALSISHQTSAQKITLQQILEEGKQNYPFLKSKQAEIHGAESRIKSAKTDYLPSLIIQDQYTFATNNSVTGAFLPNEGSALSPSGGIRQENIYKGVFGSSTTALVDWKVFNFGKVNANVKAAKADIDRSKADYENELFQHQVKIVDAYLVLLINQKLVEAQQQNLDRALVFKQVTDAAVGSGMRPGVDSSLASAEYAKARLLLLESSRAEKVQRLRLSELSGHLEDNIQVDTMRFYSHLPTAMNTAPGFMKNPSLVFSQAQIDASYARSQAVRKSFLPSVSLTAAGWGRGSGVSNKTDAYRTDFGSGVSYQVYNYLFGISTRWNLTNILRVRNDYKAEQFQVERFKEIFNTQKLQLDRQTREAEMQFELSLEQARLTPVQLHAAQKAFDQAEARYESGLTDLFTLAQSVTTLNRAEVDKFITNGNAWRALLMRAAAAGDLSLFLNQLN
;
A
#
# COMPACT_ATOMS: atom_id res chain seq x y z
N MET A 1 -68.77 14.68 -17.02
CA MET A 1 -68.44 13.52 -17.94
C MET A 1 -67.91 14.09 -19.21
N LEU A 2 -66.85 13.50 -19.74
CA LEU A 2 -66.12 13.90 -20.95
C LEU A 2 -65.04 15.00 -20.74
N SER A 3 -63.89 14.57 -20.83
CA SER A 3 -62.70 14.85 -21.63
C SER A 3 -61.41 14.97 -20.78
N LEU A 4 -60.80 13.84 -20.58
CA LEU A 4 -59.44 13.73 -20.07
C LEU A 4 -58.75 12.57 -20.83
N LYS A 5 -58.53 12.77 -22.14
CA LYS A 5 -57.74 11.82 -22.99
C LYS A 5 -57.16 12.54 -24.21
N SER A 6 -56.25 13.49 -24.02
CA SER A 6 -55.54 14.04 -25.17
C SER A 6 -54.19 14.70 -24.85
N HIS A 7 -53.55 14.44 -23.71
CA HIS A 7 -52.27 15.09 -23.37
C HIS A 7 -51.07 14.14 -23.12
N TYR A 8 -51.23 12.84 -23.37
CA TYR A 8 -50.12 11.86 -23.17
C TYR A 8 -49.46 11.36 -24.43
N LEU A 9 -49.81 11.88 -25.63
CA LEU A 9 -49.25 11.40 -26.90
C LEU A 9 -48.16 12.31 -27.50
N CYS A 10 -47.86 13.46 -26.93
CA CYS A 10 -46.77 14.35 -27.40
C CYS A 10 -45.49 14.34 -26.54
N LEU A 11 -45.43 13.57 -25.48
CA LEU A 11 -44.25 13.53 -24.60
C LEU A 11 -43.30 12.33 -24.86
N PHE A 12 -43.62 11.47 -25.83
CA PHE A 12 -42.82 10.26 -26.16
C PHE A 12 -41.95 10.37 -27.40
N LEU A 13 -41.93 11.52 -28.13
CA LEU A 13 -41.19 11.70 -29.38
C LEU A 13 -40.03 12.69 -29.29
N SER A 14 -39.62 13.14 -28.10
CA SER A 14 -38.43 14.04 -27.96
C SER A 14 -37.28 13.45 -27.16
N LEU A 15 -37.23 12.13 -26.91
CA LEU A 15 -36.17 11.48 -26.13
C LEU A 15 -35.28 10.55 -26.98
N SER A 16 -35.24 10.71 -28.30
CA SER A 16 -34.46 9.84 -29.19
C SER A 16 -33.51 10.58 -30.10
N ALA A 17 -32.75 11.57 -29.61
CA ALA A 17 -31.68 12.16 -30.43
C ALA A 17 -30.62 12.88 -29.57
N LEU A 18 -29.94 12.15 -28.68
CA LEU A 18 -28.62 12.58 -28.19
C LEU A 18 -27.79 11.36 -27.78
N SER A 19 -27.68 10.42 -28.75
CA SER A 19 -26.51 9.53 -28.77
C SER A 19 -25.33 10.38 -29.26
N ILE A 20 -24.76 11.19 -28.35
CA ILE A 20 -23.44 11.75 -28.57
C ILE A 20 -22.49 10.54 -28.53
N SER A 21 -22.16 10.03 -29.73
CA SER A 21 -21.01 9.15 -29.88
C SER A 21 -19.79 9.93 -29.38
N HIS A 22 -19.42 9.69 -28.12
CA HIS A 22 -18.10 10.01 -27.67
C HIS A 22 -17.16 9.14 -28.52
N GLN A 23 -16.71 9.69 -29.64
CA GLN A 23 -15.44 9.26 -30.20
C GLN A 23 -14.42 9.57 -29.12
N THR A 24 -14.10 8.58 -28.31
CA THR A 24 -12.95 8.58 -27.43
C THR A 24 -11.72 8.63 -28.34
N SER A 25 -11.38 9.85 -28.78
CA SER A 25 -10.03 10.14 -29.25
C SER A 25 -9.12 9.66 -28.14
N ALA A 26 -8.29 8.66 -28.40
CA ALA A 26 -7.33 8.14 -27.42
C ALA A 26 -6.45 9.30 -26.99
N GLN A 27 -6.77 9.90 -25.87
CA GLN A 27 -6.05 11.03 -25.32
C GLN A 27 -4.71 10.51 -24.81
N LYS A 28 -3.61 11.05 -25.35
CA LYS A 28 -2.28 10.71 -24.86
C LYS A 28 -2.18 11.11 -23.41
N ILE A 29 -2.01 10.12 -22.53
CA ILE A 29 -1.90 10.33 -21.10
C ILE A 29 -0.47 10.74 -20.75
N THR A 30 -0.33 11.85 -20.02
CA THR A 30 0.97 12.31 -19.54
C THR A 30 1.42 11.50 -18.32
N LEU A 31 2.73 11.42 -18.11
CA LEU A 31 3.28 10.76 -16.90
C LEU A 31 2.70 11.35 -15.61
N GLN A 32 2.50 12.66 -15.56
CA GLN A 32 1.99 13.35 -14.37
C GLN A 32 0.54 12.95 -14.07
N GLN A 33 -0.30 12.79 -15.09
CA GLN A 33 -1.68 12.30 -14.94
C GLN A 33 -1.72 10.88 -14.36
N ILE A 34 -0.91 9.95 -14.91
CA ILE A 34 -0.86 8.56 -14.42
C ILE A 34 -0.34 8.48 -12.98
N LEU A 35 0.64 9.32 -12.61
CA LEU A 35 1.13 9.39 -11.23
C LEU A 35 0.04 9.82 -10.25
N GLU A 36 -0.78 10.80 -10.63
CA GLU A 36 -1.88 11.27 -9.78
C GLU A 36 -3.01 10.24 -9.70
N GLU A 37 -3.39 9.60 -10.82
CA GLU A 37 -4.37 8.50 -10.84
C GLU A 37 -3.92 7.33 -9.96
N GLY A 38 -2.67 6.89 -10.08
CA GLY A 38 -2.12 5.81 -9.25
C GLY A 38 -2.13 6.15 -7.77
N LYS A 39 -1.83 7.40 -7.40
CA LYS A 39 -1.91 7.86 -6.02
C LYS A 39 -3.33 7.80 -5.47
N GLN A 40 -4.34 8.18 -6.27
CA GLN A 40 -5.74 8.27 -5.82
C GLN A 40 -6.45 6.92 -5.86
N ASN A 41 -6.14 6.07 -6.85
CA ASN A 41 -6.97 4.91 -7.18
C ASN A 41 -6.36 3.58 -6.76
N TYR A 42 -5.05 3.49 -6.56
CA TYR A 42 -4.40 2.22 -6.29
C TYR A 42 -4.85 1.61 -4.94
N PRO A 43 -5.46 0.40 -4.93
CA PRO A 43 -6.11 -0.14 -3.74
C PRO A 43 -5.15 -0.34 -2.56
N PHE A 44 -3.89 -0.70 -2.83
CA PHE A 44 -2.90 -0.91 -1.77
C PHE A 44 -2.58 0.39 -1.01
N LEU A 45 -2.51 1.55 -1.70
CA LEU A 45 -2.32 2.84 -1.03
C LEU A 45 -3.54 3.23 -0.18
N LYS A 46 -4.77 2.91 -0.65
CA LYS A 46 -5.98 3.07 0.16
C LYS A 46 -5.97 2.21 1.42
N SER A 47 -5.42 0.98 1.33
CA SER A 47 -5.26 0.13 2.52
C SER A 47 -4.30 0.74 3.55
N LYS A 48 -3.21 1.38 3.11
CA LYS A 48 -2.27 2.10 3.98
C LYS A 48 -2.90 3.34 4.63
N GLN A 49 -3.77 4.06 3.91
CA GLN A 49 -4.57 5.15 4.51
C GLN A 49 -5.51 4.62 5.59
N ALA A 50 -6.16 3.49 5.36
CA ALA A 50 -7.00 2.85 6.37
C ALA A 50 -6.21 2.43 7.62
N GLU A 51 -4.94 1.98 7.47
CA GLU A 51 -4.04 1.71 8.61
C GLU A 51 -3.77 2.97 9.45
N ILE A 52 -3.57 4.13 8.81
CA ILE A 52 -3.40 5.42 9.50
C ILE A 52 -4.67 5.75 10.31
N HIS A 53 -5.86 5.66 9.70
CA HIS A 53 -7.12 5.91 10.41
C HIS A 53 -7.35 4.93 11.57
N GLY A 54 -6.95 3.67 11.40
CA GLY A 54 -6.94 2.68 12.47
C GLY A 54 -6.01 3.08 13.64
N ALA A 55 -4.81 3.57 13.34
CA ALA A 55 -3.86 4.06 14.34
C ALA A 55 -4.37 5.34 15.03
N GLU A 56 -5.01 6.26 14.31
CA GLU A 56 -5.67 7.45 14.87
C GLU A 56 -6.82 7.09 15.81
N SER A 57 -7.54 6.03 15.53
CA SER A 57 -8.58 5.52 16.43
C SER A 57 -7.98 4.90 17.68
N ARG A 58 -6.85 4.19 17.58
CA ARG A 58 -6.13 3.63 18.74
C ARG A 58 -5.59 4.70 19.70
N ILE A 59 -5.11 5.86 19.18
CA ILE A 59 -4.70 6.95 20.09
C ILE A 59 -5.90 7.55 20.83
N LYS A 60 -7.06 7.67 20.17
CA LYS A 60 -8.30 8.12 20.84
C LYS A 60 -8.68 7.13 21.96
N SER A 61 -8.62 5.82 21.66
CA SER A 61 -8.83 4.76 22.66
C SER A 61 -7.84 4.84 23.82
N ALA A 62 -6.52 4.98 23.56
CA ALA A 62 -5.53 5.13 24.63
C ALA A 62 -5.75 6.37 25.50
N LYS A 63 -6.34 7.44 24.97
CA LYS A 63 -6.71 8.63 25.74
C LYS A 63 -7.92 8.42 26.65
N THR A 64 -8.81 7.47 26.33
CA THR A 64 -9.96 7.17 27.19
C THR A 64 -9.55 6.57 28.53
N ASP A 65 -8.32 6.03 28.66
CA ASP A 65 -7.77 5.58 29.94
C ASP A 65 -7.60 6.72 30.99
N TYR A 66 -7.70 7.98 30.57
CA TYR A 66 -7.77 9.13 31.48
C TYR A 66 -9.17 9.39 32.04
N LEU A 67 -10.19 8.84 31.42
CA LEU A 67 -11.59 9.04 31.82
C LEU A 67 -11.99 8.04 32.93
N PRO A 68 -12.98 8.38 33.77
CA PRO A 68 -13.57 7.42 34.67
C PRO A 68 -14.28 6.30 33.92
N SER A 69 -14.22 5.08 34.45
CA SER A 69 -15.09 3.98 34.02
C SER A 69 -16.38 3.99 34.84
N LEU A 70 -17.53 3.89 34.18
CA LEU A 70 -18.83 3.70 34.82
C LEU A 70 -19.31 2.28 34.49
N ILE A 71 -19.50 1.48 35.55
CA ILE A 71 -20.00 0.10 35.42
C ILE A 71 -21.34 0.05 36.13
N ILE A 72 -22.38 -0.37 35.40
CA ILE A 72 -23.69 -0.68 35.95
C ILE A 72 -23.84 -2.19 35.91
N GLN A 73 -24.16 -2.78 37.05
CA GLN A 73 -24.38 -4.22 37.19
C GLN A 73 -25.71 -4.47 37.86
N ASP A 74 -26.52 -5.34 37.28
CA ASP A 74 -27.78 -5.79 37.83
C ASP A 74 -27.77 -7.31 37.94
N GLN A 75 -28.13 -7.85 39.10
CA GLN A 75 -28.08 -9.29 39.41
C GLN A 75 -29.37 -9.72 40.08
N TYR A 76 -29.90 -10.82 39.57
CA TYR A 76 -30.98 -11.57 40.23
C TYR A 76 -30.46 -12.97 40.53
N THR A 77 -30.55 -13.36 41.81
CA THR A 77 -30.00 -14.64 42.24
C THR A 77 -31.08 -15.44 42.98
N PHE A 78 -30.96 -16.77 42.90
CA PHE A 78 -31.68 -17.67 43.80
C PHE A 78 -30.63 -18.49 44.52
N ALA A 79 -30.52 -18.27 45.87
CA ALA A 79 -29.45 -18.86 46.65
C ALA A 79 -29.84 -19.05 48.13
N THR A 80 -29.13 -19.87 48.82
CA THR A 80 -29.19 -19.93 50.31
C THR A 80 -28.45 -18.71 50.89
N ASN A 81 -28.87 -18.24 52.04
CA ASN A 81 -28.24 -17.10 52.73
C ASN A 81 -27.77 -17.49 54.12
N ASN A 82 -26.69 -18.23 54.18
CA ASN A 82 -26.00 -18.56 55.41
C ASN A 82 -24.74 -17.66 55.52
N SER A 83 -24.83 -16.56 56.26
CA SER A 83 -23.74 -15.58 56.34
C SER A 83 -22.77 -15.91 57.44
N VAL A 84 -21.48 -15.80 57.17
CA VAL A 84 -20.37 -15.93 58.12
C VAL A 84 -19.74 -14.55 58.31
N THR A 85 -19.63 -14.10 59.58
CA THR A 85 -18.82 -12.91 59.90
C THR A 85 -17.35 -13.28 59.91
N GLY A 86 -16.58 -12.69 58.97
CA GLY A 86 -15.15 -12.90 58.85
C GLY A 86 -14.58 -12.14 57.68
N ALA A 87 -13.25 -12.10 57.59
CA ALA A 87 -12.60 -11.50 56.42
C ALA A 87 -12.79 -12.41 55.21
N PHE A 88 -13.30 -11.85 54.10
CA PHE A 88 -13.36 -12.51 52.81
C PHE A 88 -12.91 -11.57 51.70
N LEU A 89 -12.45 -12.15 50.63
CA LEU A 89 -11.99 -11.42 49.42
C LEU A 89 -13.07 -11.46 48.37
N PRO A 90 -13.84 -10.38 48.20
CA PRO A 90 -14.79 -10.32 47.10
C PRO A 90 -14.07 -9.94 45.80
N ASN A 91 -14.09 -10.81 44.80
CA ASN A 91 -13.71 -10.56 43.41
C ASN A 91 -12.57 -9.52 43.23
N GLU A 92 -11.35 -9.84 43.73
CA GLU A 92 -10.18 -8.95 43.65
C GLU A 92 -10.38 -7.56 44.31
N GLY A 93 -11.27 -7.45 45.30
CA GLY A 93 -11.55 -6.20 46.00
C GLY A 93 -12.47 -5.24 45.23
N SER A 94 -13.15 -5.70 44.21
CA SER A 94 -14.10 -4.90 43.40
C SER A 94 -15.56 -5.18 43.74
N ALA A 95 -15.89 -6.18 44.54
CA ALA A 95 -17.26 -6.41 44.99
C ALA A 95 -17.49 -5.77 46.35
N LEU A 96 -18.54 -4.97 46.45
CA LEU A 96 -19.06 -4.47 47.71
C LEU A 96 -19.88 -5.57 48.35
N SER A 97 -19.35 -6.24 49.35
CA SER A 97 -20.10 -7.24 50.09
C SER A 97 -20.46 -6.72 51.46
N PRO A 98 -21.71 -6.41 51.72
CA PRO A 98 -22.22 -6.29 53.04
C PRO A 98 -22.40 -7.69 53.63
N SER A 99 -21.64 -8.06 54.63
CA SER A 99 -21.84 -9.27 55.41
C SER A 99 -23.07 -9.14 56.29
N GLY A 100 -24.01 -10.07 56.20
CA GLY A 100 -25.02 -10.25 57.20
C GLY A 100 -24.45 -10.95 58.46
N GLY A 101 -25.15 -10.98 59.60
CA GLY A 101 -24.76 -11.68 60.77
C GLY A 101 -24.65 -13.20 60.58
N ILE A 102 -23.96 -13.90 61.50
CA ILE A 102 -23.89 -15.37 61.51
C ILE A 102 -25.27 -15.91 61.90
N ARG A 103 -25.72 -16.96 61.20
CA ARG A 103 -26.84 -17.79 61.66
C ARG A 103 -26.34 -18.91 62.56
N GLN A 104 -27.15 -19.23 63.56
CA GLN A 104 -26.82 -20.32 64.49
C GLN A 104 -26.86 -21.70 63.82
N GLU A 105 -27.71 -21.86 62.78
CA GLU A 105 -27.83 -23.08 61.99
C GLU A 105 -27.88 -22.77 60.51
N ASN A 106 -27.36 -23.69 59.68
CA ASN A 106 -27.46 -23.58 58.24
C ASN A 106 -28.88 -23.85 57.76
N ILE A 107 -29.46 -22.90 57.00
CA ILE A 107 -30.77 -23.02 56.41
C ILE A 107 -30.58 -23.23 54.88
N TYR A 108 -30.97 -24.38 54.42
CA TYR A 108 -30.83 -24.76 52.99
C TYR A 108 -32.00 -24.34 52.12
N LYS A 109 -32.87 -23.46 52.61
CA LYS A 109 -33.99 -22.90 51.83
C LYS A 109 -33.50 -21.75 50.96
N GLY A 110 -33.63 -21.92 49.62
CA GLY A 110 -33.26 -20.90 48.62
C GLY A 110 -34.26 -19.76 48.62
N VAL A 111 -33.78 -18.53 48.41
CA VAL A 111 -34.59 -17.33 48.23
C VAL A 111 -34.08 -16.52 47.03
N PHE A 112 -34.96 -15.75 46.44
CA PHE A 112 -34.56 -14.76 45.42
C PHE A 112 -33.90 -13.56 46.11
N GLY A 113 -32.88 -13.03 45.43
CA GLY A 113 -32.23 -11.79 45.77
C GLY A 113 -31.97 -10.93 44.54
N SER A 114 -31.85 -9.64 44.71
CA SER A 114 -31.50 -8.67 43.71
C SER A 114 -30.39 -7.75 44.18
N SER A 115 -29.54 -7.32 43.28
CA SER A 115 -28.48 -6.34 43.54
C SER A 115 -28.20 -5.52 42.31
N THR A 116 -28.50 -4.24 42.35
CA THR A 116 -28.12 -3.29 41.32
C THR A 116 -27.04 -2.36 41.86
N THR A 117 -25.92 -2.26 41.14
CA THR A 117 -24.77 -1.44 41.54
C THR A 117 -24.37 -0.53 40.36
N ALA A 118 -24.16 0.75 40.65
CA ALA A 118 -23.47 1.68 39.75
C ALA A 118 -22.12 2.02 40.38
N LEU A 119 -21.01 1.69 39.69
CA LEU A 119 -19.64 1.89 40.16
C LEU A 119 -18.91 2.82 39.22
N VAL A 120 -18.35 3.90 39.72
CA VAL A 120 -17.40 4.77 39.03
C VAL A 120 -16.01 4.48 39.57
N ASP A 121 -15.05 4.09 38.72
CA ASP A 121 -13.65 3.98 39.05
C ASP A 121 -12.83 4.93 38.13
N TRP A 122 -12.19 5.91 38.77
CA TRP A 122 -11.40 6.91 38.06
C TRP A 122 -9.94 6.86 38.48
N LYS A 123 -9.05 6.40 37.63
CA LYS A 123 -7.60 6.37 37.83
C LYS A 123 -7.01 7.78 37.70
N VAL A 124 -7.14 8.61 38.71
CA VAL A 124 -6.72 10.02 38.72
C VAL A 124 -5.19 10.18 38.65
N PHE A 125 -4.45 9.21 39.18
CA PHE A 125 -3.00 9.24 39.11
C PHE A 125 -2.42 7.86 38.84
N ASN A 126 -1.61 7.78 37.74
CA ASN A 126 -1.09 6.52 37.22
C ASN A 126 0.43 6.57 36.93
N PHE A 127 1.15 7.51 37.58
CA PHE A 127 2.61 7.69 37.49
C PHE A 127 3.14 7.74 36.03
N GLY A 128 2.31 8.21 35.11
CA GLY A 128 2.64 8.36 33.69
C GLY A 128 2.50 7.10 32.86
N LYS A 129 1.84 6.04 33.35
CA LYS A 129 1.52 4.83 32.58
C LYS A 129 0.64 5.14 31.36
N VAL A 130 -0.48 5.86 31.57
CA VAL A 130 -1.38 6.24 30.46
C VAL A 130 -0.67 7.16 29.47
N ASN A 131 0.12 8.13 29.96
CA ASN A 131 0.91 8.99 29.07
C ASN A 131 1.90 8.18 28.20
N ALA A 132 2.53 7.14 28.77
CA ALA A 132 3.43 6.28 28.00
C ALA A 132 2.67 5.47 26.93
N ASN A 133 1.47 4.95 27.24
CA ASN A 133 0.62 4.27 26.28
C ASN A 133 0.18 5.22 25.14
N VAL A 134 -0.22 6.46 25.48
CA VAL A 134 -0.57 7.49 24.48
C VAL A 134 0.63 7.85 23.60
N LYS A 135 1.83 7.96 24.18
CA LYS A 135 3.07 8.19 23.41
C LYS A 135 3.39 7.02 22.47
N ALA A 136 3.20 5.78 22.94
CA ALA A 136 3.38 4.60 22.08
C ALA A 136 2.38 4.57 20.92
N ALA A 137 1.10 4.86 21.20
CA ALA A 137 0.08 4.96 20.15
C ALA A 137 0.35 6.11 19.17
N LYS A 138 0.91 7.24 19.62
CA LYS A 138 1.33 8.34 18.75
C LYS A 138 2.49 7.93 17.84
N ALA A 139 3.52 7.31 18.40
CA ALA A 139 4.65 6.81 17.60
C ALA A 139 4.20 5.75 16.57
N ASP A 140 3.15 4.98 16.87
CA ASP A 140 2.57 4.02 15.90
C ASP A 140 1.83 4.73 14.75
N ILE A 141 1.19 5.89 14.99
CA ILE A 141 0.66 6.75 13.90
C ILE A 141 1.80 7.27 13.03
N ASP A 142 2.87 7.80 13.66
CA ASP A 142 4.00 8.36 12.91
C ASP A 142 4.68 7.28 12.06
N ARG A 143 4.79 6.04 12.58
CA ARG A 143 5.24 4.86 11.83
C ARG A 143 4.31 4.54 10.65
N SER A 144 2.99 4.53 10.86
CA SER A 144 2.03 4.21 9.78
C SER A 144 2.01 5.28 8.69
N LYS A 145 2.22 6.56 9.04
CA LYS A 145 2.39 7.64 8.05
C LYS A 145 3.67 7.48 7.25
N ALA A 146 4.79 7.20 7.92
CA ALA A 146 6.06 6.96 7.23
C ALA A 146 6.00 5.72 6.31
N ASP A 147 5.25 4.69 6.69
CA ASP A 147 4.98 3.51 5.86
C ASP A 147 4.18 3.89 4.60
N TYR A 148 3.11 4.66 4.75
CA TYR A 148 2.34 5.16 3.61
C TYR A 148 3.19 5.99 2.64
N GLU A 149 4.00 6.92 3.13
CA GLU A 149 4.88 7.74 2.29
C GLU A 149 5.95 6.90 1.57
N ASN A 150 6.50 5.88 2.24
CA ASN A 150 7.41 4.93 1.61
C ASN A 150 6.72 4.13 0.49
N GLU A 151 5.53 3.58 0.76
CA GLU A 151 4.77 2.82 -0.24
C GLU A 151 4.32 3.70 -1.41
N LEU A 152 3.90 4.94 -1.15
CA LEU A 152 3.56 5.92 -2.18
C LEU A 152 4.76 6.18 -3.10
N PHE A 153 5.92 6.44 -2.51
CA PHE A 153 7.15 6.68 -3.27
C PHE A 153 7.54 5.47 -4.13
N GLN A 154 7.54 4.26 -3.54
CA GLN A 154 7.84 3.02 -4.28
C GLN A 154 6.84 2.78 -5.41
N HIS A 155 5.58 3.08 -5.19
CA HIS A 155 4.53 2.95 -6.21
C HIS A 155 4.74 3.95 -7.35
N GLN A 156 5.07 5.21 -7.04
CA GLN A 156 5.40 6.22 -8.06
C GLN A 156 6.61 5.80 -8.91
N VAL A 157 7.66 5.26 -8.30
CA VAL A 157 8.81 4.72 -9.04
C VAL A 157 8.40 3.59 -9.97
N LYS A 158 7.54 2.66 -9.52
CA LYS A 158 7.01 1.57 -10.36
C LYS A 158 6.18 2.08 -11.54
N ILE A 159 5.36 3.11 -11.34
CA ILE A 159 4.58 3.74 -12.41
C ILE A 159 5.51 4.36 -13.45
N VAL A 160 6.52 5.14 -13.03
CA VAL A 160 7.46 5.77 -13.95
C VAL A 160 8.26 4.73 -14.74
N ASP A 161 8.74 3.67 -14.09
CA ASP A 161 9.45 2.57 -14.78
C ASP A 161 8.54 1.88 -15.80
N ALA A 162 7.30 1.55 -15.43
CA ALA A 162 6.33 0.93 -16.32
C ALA A 162 5.98 1.83 -17.51
N TYR A 163 5.87 3.15 -17.30
CA TYR A 163 5.67 4.15 -18.33
C TYR A 163 6.83 4.18 -19.31
N LEU A 164 8.08 4.23 -18.83
CA LEU A 164 9.28 4.23 -19.68
C LEU A 164 9.43 2.93 -20.47
N VAL A 165 9.13 1.78 -19.87
CA VAL A 165 9.16 0.49 -20.58
C VAL A 165 8.06 0.43 -21.65
N LEU A 166 6.88 0.99 -21.40
CA LEU A 166 5.82 1.09 -22.42
C LEU A 166 6.26 1.98 -23.59
N LEU A 167 6.91 3.13 -23.31
CA LEU A 167 7.50 3.99 -24.35
C LEU A 167 8.48 3.24 -25.23
N ILE A 168 9.40 2.47 -24.64
CA ILE A 168 10.36 1.65 -25.39
C ILE A 168 9.60 0.66 -26.28
N ASN A 169 8.65 -0.09 -25.74
CA ASN A 169 7.92 -1.10 -26.49
C ASN A 169 7.09 -0.51 -27.65
N GLN A 170 6.49 0.68 -27.48
CA GLN A 170 5.81 1.37 -28.57
C GLN A 170 6.77 1.72 -29.73
N LYS A 171 7.99 2.18 -29.40
CA LYS A 171 9.01 2.46 -30.40
C LYS A 171 9.55 1.19 -31.06
N LEU A 172 9.62 0.09 -30.34
CA LEU A 172 9.98 -1.21 -30.90
C LEU A 172 8.92 -1.72 -31.88
N VAL A 173 7.63 -1.57 -31.58
CA VAL A 173 6.54 -1.90 -32.53
C VAL A 173 6.67 -1.07 -33.81
N GLU A 174 6.94 0.24 -33.68
CA GLU A 174 7.16 1.13 -34.83
C GLU A 174 8.35 0.68 -35.71
N ALA A 175 9.50 0.36 -35.08
CA ALA A 175 10.68 -0.14 -35.76
C ALA A 175 10.43 -1.49 -36.46
N GLN A 176 9.74 -2.43 -35.78
CA GLN A 176 9.42 -3.73 -36.37
C GLN A 176 8.38 -3.64 -37.48
N GLN A 177 7.46 -2.66 -37.46
CA GLN A 177 6.55 -2.39 -38.57
C GLN A 177 7.33 -1.90 -39.81
N GLN A 178 8.26 -0.96 -39.63
CA GLN A 178 9.13 -0.50 -40.72
C GLN A 178 10.00 -1.64 -41.29
N ASN A 179 10.51 -2.53 -40.43
CA ASN A 179 11.23 -3.71 -40.87
C ASN A 179 10.36 -4.68 -41.66
N LEU A 180 9.10 -4.91 -41.25
CA LEU A 180 8.15 -5.72 -41.99
C LEU A 180 7.83 -5.11 -43.38
N ASP A 181 7.62 -3.78 -43.45
CA ASP A 181 7.33 -3.07 -44.67
C ASP A 181 8.49 -3.19 -45.67
N ARG A 182 9.75 -3.02 -45.19
CA ARG A 182 10.96 -3.27 -46.02
C ARG A 182 11.02 -4.73 -46.51
N ALA A 183 10.78 -5.71 -45.62
CA ALA A 183 10.79 -7.13 -45.98
C ALA A 183 9.70 -7.49 -47.01
N LEU A 184 8.52 -6.84 -46.93
CA LEU A 184 7.43 -7.03 -47.88
C LEU A 184 7.79 -6.52 -49.28
N VAL A 185 8.28 -5.27 -49.39
CA VAL A 185 8.72 -4.69 -50.66
C VAL A 185 9.81 -5.56 -51.27
N PHE A 186 10.77 -5.95 -50.46
CA PHE A 186 11.87 -6.81 -50.88
C PHE A 186 11.39 -8.17 -51.42
N LYS A 187 10.46 -8.83 -50.72
CA LYS A 187 9.85 -10.08 -51.20
C LYS A 187 9.14 -9.89 -52.54
N GLN A 188 8.35 -8.82 -52.70
CA GLN A 188 7.61 -8.55 -53.97
C GLN A 188 8.55 -8.36 -55.13
N VAL A 189 9.65 -7.58 -54.99
CA VAL A 189 10.66 -7.34 -56.03
C VAL A 189 11.38 -8.64 -56.40
N THR A 190 11.77 -9.44 -55.40
CA THR A 190 12.47 -10.71 -55.61
C THR A 190 11.58 -11.74 -56.32
N ASP A 191 10.30 -11.88 -55.90
CA ASP A 191 9.34 -12.79 -56.51
C ASP A 191 9.11 -12.45 -58.00
N ALA A 192 8.99 -11.15 -58.34
CA ALA A 192 8.86 -10.69 -59.74
C ALA A 192 10.11 -11.00 -60.58
N ALA A 193 11.32 -10.80 -60.00
CA ALA A 193 12.58 -11.10 -60.68
C ALA A 193 12.78 -12.61 -60.91
N VAL A 194 12.40 -13.46 -59.98
CA VAL A 194 12.40 -14.93 -60.12
C VAL A 194 11.35 -15.38 -61.17
N GLY A 195 10.15 -14.80 -61.09
CA GLY A 195 9.09 -15.11 -62.06
C GLY A 195 9.42 -14.77 -63.50
N SER A 196 10.25 -13.75 -63.74
CA SER A 196 10.79 -13.37 -65.04
C SER A 196 12.05 -14.13 -65.48
N GLY A 197 12.55 -15.07 -64.60
CA GLY A 197 13.77 -15.84 -64.87
C GLY A 197 15.08 -15.06 -64.69
N MET A 198 15.03 -13.83 -64.18
CA MET A 198 16.22 -13.01 -63.90
C MET A 198 16.99 -13.42 -62.64
N ARG A 199 16.36 -14.16 -61.74
CA ARG A 199 16.96 -14.60 -60.47
C ARG A 199 16.65 -16.07 -60.19
N PRO A 200 17.52 -16.79 -59.39
CA PRO A 200 17.28 -18.15 -58.98
C PRO A 200 16.06 -18.29 -58.07
N GLY A 201 15.33 -19.43 -58.14
CA GLY A 201 14.17 -19.68 -57.27
C GLY A 201 14.45 -19.70 -55.76
N VAL A 202 15.72 -19.99 -55.36
CA VAL A 202 16.16 -19.94 -53.96
C VAL A 202 16.03 -18.52 -53.39
N ASP A 203 16.15 -17.47 -54.20
CA ASP A 203 16.01 -16.08 -53.73
C ASP A 203 14.57 -15.79 -53.28
N SER A 204 13.54 -16.28 -53.98
CA SER A 204 12.12 -16.14 -53.58
C SER A 204 11.85 -16.86 -52.25
N SER A 205 12.44 -18.05 -52.06
CA SER A 205 12.33 -18.79 -50.78
C SER A 205 12.98 -18.05 -49.63
N LEU A 206 14.18 -17.48 -49.84
CA LEU A 206 14.86 -16.69 -48.82
C LEU A 206 14.13 -15.40 -48.46
N ALA A 207 13.62 -14.66 -49.47
CA ALA A 207 12.82 -13.45 -49.30
C ALA A 207 11.51 -13.74 -48.51
N SER A 208 10.89 -14.88 -48.78
CA SER A 208 9.70 -15.32 -48.03
C SER A 208 10.02 -15.67 -46.59
N ALA A 209 11.16 -16.28 -46.30
CA ALA A 209 11.62 -16.57 -44.93
C ALA A 209 11.92 -15.29 -44.15
N GLU A 210 12.58 -14.29 -44.79
CA GLU A 210 12.85 -12.99 -44.13
C GLU A 210 11.55 -12.18 -43.87
N TYR A 211 10.59 -12.21 -44.79
CA TYR A 211 9.26 -11.62 -44.55
C TYR A 211 8.54 -12.29 -43.37
N ALA A 212 8.52 -13.62 -43.30
CA ALA A 212 7.92 -14.35 -42.18
C ALA A 212 8.59 -14.03 -40.84
N LYS A 213 9.92 -13.94 -40.83
CA LYS A 213 10.73 -13.55 -39.67
C LYS A 213 10.39 -12.11 -39.20
N ALA A 214 10.34 -11.15 -40.12
CA ALA A 214 9.95 -9.77 -39.80
C ALA A 214 8.55 -9.69 -39.20
N ARG A 215 7.59 -10.49 -39.71
CA ARG A 215 6.24 -10.56 -39.17
C ARG A 215 6.19 -11.17 -37.77
N LEU A 216 6.99 -12.20 -37.50
CA LEU A 216 7.10 -12.78 -36.14
C LEU A 216 7.66 -11.76 -35.14
N LEU A 217 8.69 -11.00 -35.50
CA LEU A 217 9.26 -9.94 -34.65
C LEU A 217 8.24 -8.84 -34.35
N LEU A 218 7.42 -8.42 -35.34
CA LEU A 218 6.34 -7.47 -35.10
C LEU A 218 5.29 -8.02 -34.11
N LEU A 219 4.87 -9.27 -34.30
CA LEU A 219 3.88 -9.89 -33.40
C LEU A 219 4.41 -10.01 -31.96
N GLU A 220 5.70 -10.33 -31.79
CA GLU A 220 6.34 -10.40 -30.49
C GLU A 220 6.42 -9.01 -29.82
N SER A 221 6.86 -7.98 -30.56
CA SER A 221 6.90 -6.60 -30.07
C SER A 221 5.50 -6.07 -29.73
N SER A 222 4.49 -6.38 -30.53
CA SER A 222 3.10 -5.99 -30.27
C SER A 222 2.54 -6.68 -29.01
N ARG A 223 2.91 -7.94 -28.79
CA ARG A 223 2.56 -8.65 -27.55
C ARG A 223 3.21 -7.99 -26.33
N ALA A 224 4.51 -7.71 -26.40
CA ALA A 224 5.25 -7.07 -25.32
C ALA A 224 4.67 -5.68 -24.96
N GLU A 225 4.32 -4.89 -25.97
CA GLU A 225 3.67 -3.58 -25.81
C GLU A 225 2.32 -3.71 -25.09
N LYS A 226 1.45 -4.62 -25.53
CA LYS A 226 0.12 -4.83 -24.92
C LYS A 226 0.24 -5.28 -23.46
N VAL A 227 1.15 -6.22 -23.14
CA VAL A 227 1.39 -6.66 -21.76
C VAL A 227 1.85 -5.50 -20.88
N GLN A 228 2.75 -4.66 -21.40
CA GLN A 228 3.25 -3.53 -20.62
C GLN A 228 2.19 -2.43 -20.43
N ARG A 229 1.30 -2.25 -21.40
CA ARG A 229 0.14 -1.36 -21.30
C ARG A 229 -0.80 -1.81 -20.18
N LEU A 230 -1.13 -3.09 -20.10
CA LEU A 230 -1.94 -3.66 -19.03
C LEU A 230 -1.27 -3.48 -17.66
N ARG A 231 0.05 -3.65 -17.59
CA ARG A 231 0.81 -3.43 -16.35
C ARG A 231 0.74 -1.97 -15.87
N LEU A 232 0.88 -1.02 -16.79
CA LEU A 232 0.76 0.41 -16.44
C LEU A 232 -0.68 0.75 -16.01
N SER A 233 -1.67 0.19 -16.68
CA SER A 233 -3.08 0.32 -16.35
C SER A 233 -3.39 -0.23 -14.94
N GLU A 234 -2.87 -1.40 -14.58
CA GLU A 234 -2.96 -1.94 -13.22
C GLU A 234 -2.39 -0.97 -12.17
N LEU A 235 -1.21 -0.40 -12.44
CA LEU A 235 -0.55 0.52 -11.53
C LEU A 235 -1.29 1.87 -11.41
N SER A 236 -2.03 2.31 -12.42
CA SER A 236 -2.89 3.49 -12.32
C SER A 236 -4.15 3.26 -11.48
N GLY A 237 -4.48 1.99 -11.19
CA GLY A 237 -5.67 1.59 -10.42
C GLY A 237 -6.92 1.41 -11.27
N HIS A 238 -6.81 1.45 -12.58
CA HIS A 238 -7.88 1.19 -13.55
C HIS A 238 -7.38 0.25 -14.64
N LEU A 239 -8.18 -0.74 -15.02
CA LEU A 239 -7.86 -1.60 -16.16
C LEU A 239 -8.45 -0.97 -17.43
N GLU A 240 -7.66 -0.11 -18.07
CA GLU A 240 -8.02 0.49 -19.38
C GLU A 240 -7.11 -0.05 -20.47
N ASP A 241 -7.71 -0.57 -21.56
CA ASP A 241 -6.96 -1.16 -22.67
C ASP A 241 -6.34 -0.12 -23.62
N ASN A 242 -6.65 1.17 -23.48
CA ASN A 242 -6.35 2.17 -24.50
C ASN A 242 -5.44 3.32 -24.01
N ILE A 243 -4.52 3.03 -23.09
CA ILE A 243 -3.53 4.02 -22.64
C ILE A 243 -2.50 4.25 -23.76
N GLN A 244 -2.47 5.48 -24.29
CA GLN A 244 -1.42 5.95 -25.18
C GLN A 244 -0.54 6.94 -24.42
N VAL A 245 0.78 6.72 -24.46
CA VAL A 245 1.76 7.57 -23.78
C VAL A 245 2.41 8.56 -24.74
N ASP A 246 2.81 9.73 -24.25
CA ASP A 246 3.53 10.72 -25.03
C ASP A 246 5.01 10.33 -25.18
N THR A 247 5.41 9.98 -26.40
CA THR A 247 6.77 9.53 -26.71
C THR A 247 7.72 10.67 -27.07
N MET A 248 7.22 11.86 -27.48
CA MET A 248 8.08 12.89 -28.08
C MET A 248 9.15 13.41 -27.12
N ARG A 249 8.78 13.70 -25.89
CA ARG A 249 9.70 14.30 -24.89
C ARG A 249 10.92 13.42 -24.59
N PHE A 250 10.72 12.12 -24.48
CA PHE A 250 11.77 11.17 -24.09
C PHE A 250 12.76 10.80 -25.19
N TYR A 251 12.37 11.01 -26.47
CA TYR A 251 13.23 10.69 -27.61
C TYR A 251 13.80 11.95 -28.31
N SER A 252 13.36 13.16 -27.92
CA SER A 252 13.91 14.41 -28.45
C SER A 252 15.28 14.75 -27.85
N HIS A 253 15.57 14.34 -26.63
CA HIS A 253 16.83 14.61 -25.94
C HIS A 253 17.17 13.49 -24.96
N LEU A 254 18.44 13.39 -24.61
CA LEU A 254 18.93 12.50 -23.53
C LEU A 254 18.85 13.21 -22.18
N PRO A 255 18.69 12.48 -21.08
CA PRO A 255 18.78 13.07 -19.76
C PRO A 255 20.17 13.68 -19.51
N THR A 256 20.19 14.79 -18.78
CA THR A 256 21.44 15.50 -18.49
C THR A 256 22.09 14.96 -17.22
N ALA A 257 23.44 14.90 -17.24
CA ALA A 257 24.19 14.54 -16.05
C ALA A 257 24.07 15.64 -14.98
N MET A 258 23.75 15.25 -13.75
CA MET A 258 23.73 16.15 -12.60
C MET A 258 25.12 16.15 -11.94
N ASN A 259 25.65 17.32 -11.63
CA ASN A 259 27.00 17.47 -11.08
C ASN A 259 27.15 17.05 -9.61
N THR A 260 26.08 16.65 -8.93
CA THR A 260 26.11 16.29 -7.51
C THR A 260 25.40 14.95 -7.31
N ALA A 261 26.09 14.00 -6.68
CA ALA A 261 25.46 12.76 -6.22
C ALA A 261 24.42 13.08 -5.14
N PRO A 262 23.15 12.76 -5.32
CA PRO A 262 22.12 13.04 -4.32
C PRO A 262 22.34 12.16 -3.09
N GLY A 263 22.24 12.75 -1.89
CA GLY A 263 22.30 12.00 -0.65
C GLY A 263 21.04 11.15 -0.44
N PHE A 264 21.18 9.93 0.07
CA PHE A 264 20.04 9.01 0.31
C PHE A 264 19.45 9.09 1.72
N MET A 265 19.95 9.95 2.60
CA MET A 265 19.52 10.01 4.01
C MET A 265 18.05 10.40 4.21
N LYS A 266 17.43 11.06 3.24
CA LYS A 266 16.00 11.41 3.23
C LYS A 266 15.13 10.40 2.50
N ASN A 267 15.69 9.27 2.07
CA ASN A 267 14.92 8.25 1.37
C ASN A 267 13.75 7.77 2.25
N PRO A 268 12.51 7.74 1.74
CA PRO A 268 11.33 7.34 2.49
C PRO A 268 11.45 5.98 3.20
N SER A 269 12.22 5.03 2.63
CA SER A 269 12.46 3.74 3.25
C SER A 269 13.31 3.83 4.53
N LEU A 270 14.28 4.75 4.61
CA LEU A 270 15.04 5.02 5.84
C LEU A 270 14.19 5.75 6.87
N VAL A 271 13.38 6.71 6.43
CA VAL A 271 12.45 7.43 7.31
C VAL A 271 11.46 6.45 7.96
N PHE A 272 10.91 5.52 7.17
CA PHE A 272 10.05 4.46 7.70
C PHE A 272 10.80 3.54 8.69
N SER A 273 12.00 3.09 8.34
CA SER A 273 12.82 2.25 9.24
C SER A 273 13.16 2.97 10.55
N GLN A 274 13.42 4.29 10.52
CA GLN A 274 13.60 5.09 11.73
C GLN A 274 12.31 5.18 12.55
N ALA A 275 11.17 5.40 11.92
CA ALA A 275 9.87 5.44 12.59
C ALA A 275 9.52 4.08 13.26
N GLN A 276 9.97 2.95 12.71
CA GLN A 276 9.84 1.63 13.34
C GLN A 276 10.67 1.54 14.64
N ILE A 277 11.89 2.07 14.65
CA ILE A 277 12.73 2.15 15.85
C ILE A 277 12.04 2.98 16.92
N ASP A 278 11.53 4.17 16.54
CA ASP A 278 10.90 5.11 17.48
C ASP A 278 9.61 4.54 18.08
N ALA A 279 8.79 3.86 17.28
CA ALA A 279 7.58 3.19 17.73
C ALA A 279 7.90 2.03 18.68
N SER A 280 8.89 1.20 18.36
CA SER A 280 9.35 0.10 19.24
C SER A 280 9.92 0.63 20.55
N TYR A 281 10.71 1.70 20.50
CA TYR A 281 11.22 2.36 21.70
C TYR A 281 10.10 2.91 22.56
N ALA A 282 9.12 3.61 21.99
CA ALA A 282 7.97 4.14 22.72
C ALA A 282 7.17 3.02 23.40
N ARG A 283 6.99 1.87 22.70
CA ARG A 283 6.34 0.67 23.24
C ARG A 283 7.13 0.09 24.42
N SER A 284 8.45 -0.01 24.31
CA SER A 284 9.29 -0.49 25.42
C SER A 284 9.13 0.38 26.68
N GLN A 285 9.03 1.71 26.51
CA GLN A 285 8.78 2.63 27.64
C GLN A 285 7.37 2.46 28.24
N ALA A 286 6.36 2.16 27.43
CA ALA A 286 5.01 1.85 27.92
C ALA A 286 5.00 0.56 28.76
N VAL A 287 5.67 -0.49 28.26
CA VAL A 287 5.85 -1.75 29.00
C VAL A 287 6.58 -1.49 30.33
N ARG A 288 7.70 -0.76 30.33
CA ARG A 288 8.43 -0.42 31.55
C ARG A 288 7.56 0.27 32.61
N LYS A 289 6.68 1.19 32.16
CA LYS A 289 5.79 1.94 33.06
C LYS A 289 4.56 1.14 33.53
N SER A 290 4.28 -0.01 32.92
CA SER A 290 3.14 -0.86 33.31
C SER A 290 3.23 -1.40 34.77
N PHE A 291 4.44 -1.46 35.32
CA PHE A 291 4.70 -1.86 36.71
C PHE A 291 4.25 -0.81 37.76
N LEU A 292 4.16 0.47 37.38
CA LEU A 292 3.90 1.56 38.31
C LEU A 292 2.50 1.43 38.94
N PRO A 293 2.32 1.88 40.21
CA PRO A 293 1.03 1.85 40.87
C PRO A 293 -0.01 2.73 40.17
N SER A 294 -1.26 2.62 40.62
CA SER A 294 -2.33 3.55 40.23
C SER A 294 -3.11 3.97 41.48
N VAL A 295 -3.54 5.24 41.50
CA VAL A 295 -4.43 5.78 42.53
C VAL A 295 -5.77 6.05 41.82
N SER A 296 -6.83 5.43 42.36
CA SER A 296 -8.19 5.56 41.86
C SER A 296 -9.09 6.29 42.87
N LEU A 297 -9.95 7.16 42.39
CA LEU A 297 -11.14 7.59 43.07
C LEU A 297 -12.28 6.64 42.72
N THR A 298 -12.93 6.09 43.74
CA THR A 298 -14.04 5.16 43.58
C THR A 298 -15.30 5.77 44.16
N ALA A 299 -16.40 5.76 43.40
CA ALA A 299 -17.71 6.10 43.90
C ALA A 299 -18.69 4.98 43.48
N ALA A 300 -19.52 4.56 44.42
CA ALA A 300 -20.51 3.53 44.13
C ALA A 300 -21.84 3.84 44.82
N GLY A 301 -22.92 3.47 44.15
CA GLY A 301 -24.26 3.43 44.71
C GLY A 301 -24.88 2.08 44.42
N TRP A 302 -25.56 1.48 45.37
CA TRP A 302 -26.21 0.19 45.12
C TRP A 302 -27.52 0.04 45.89
N GLY A 303 -28.47 -0.68 45.28
CA GLY A 303 -29.68 -1.16 45.88
C GLY A 303 -29.67 -2.68 46.02
N ARG A 304 -30.27 -3.22 47.07
CA ARG A 304 -30.39 -4.67 47.29
C ARG A 304 -31.76 -5.05 47.77
N GLY A 305 -32.25 -6.19 47.28
CA GLY A 305 -33.41 -6.90 47.72
C GLY A 305 -33.07 -8.34 48.12
N SER A 306 -33.79 -8.89 49.08
CA SER A 306 -33.66 -10.28 49.50
C SER A 306 -34.98 -10.83 49.98
N GLY A 307 -35.28 -12.08 49.65
CA GLY A 307 -36.40 -12.82 50.21
C GLY A 307 -36.26 -13.19 51.68
N VAL A 308 -35.08 -12.87 52.31
CA VAL A 308 -34.87 -13.09 53.78
C VAL A 308 -35.11 -11.78 54.50
N SER A 309 -36.05 -11.80 55.48
CA SER A 309 -36.25 -10.69 56.38
C SER A 309 -35.28 -10.72 57.57
N ASN A 310 -34.43 -9.71 57.71
CA ASN A 310 -33.52 -9.57 58.83
C ASN A 310 -34.21 -9.30 60.16
N LYS A 311 -35.47 -8.87 60.15
CA LYS A 311 -36.27 -8.58 61.37
C LYS A 311 -36.93 -9.81 61.98
N THR A 312 -37.36 -10.74 61.09
CA THR A 312 -38.25 -11.86 61.52
C THR A 312 -37.69 -13.22 61.15
N ASP A 313 -36.50 -13.28 60.53
CA ASP A 313 -35.90 -14.50 59.96
C ASP A 313 -36.85 -15.26 59.01
N ALA A 314 -37.84 -14.59 58.48
CA ALA A 314 -38.81 -15.18 57.54
C ALA A 314 -38.17 -15.34 56.17
N TYR A 315 -38.31 -16.54 55.57
CA TYR A 315 -37.88 -16.87 54.21
C TYR A 315 -39.07 -16.80 53.28
N ARG A 316 -39.07 -15.80 52.39
CA ARG A 316 -40.02 -15.65 51.33
C ARG A 316 -39.39 -16.13 50.02
N THR A 317 -40.00 -17.14 49.44
CA THR A 317 -39.50 -17.79 48.23
C THR A 317 -40.09 -17.24 46.94
N ASP A 318 -40.99 -16.27 47.06
CA ASP A 318 -41.59 -15.60 45.91
C ASP A 318 -40.61 -14.60 45.26
N PHE A 319 -40.63 -14.52 43.95
CA PHE A 319 -39.74 -13.66 43.17
C PHE A 319 -39.91 -12.17 43.56
N GLY A 320 -41.14 -11.72 43.68
CA GLY A 320 -41.43 -10.31 43.98
C GLY A 320 -40.78 -9.83 45.30
N SER A 321 -40.83 -10.64 46.37
CA SER A 321 -40.15 -10.32 47.63
C SER A 321 -38.64 -10.26 47.53
N GLY A 322 -38.06 -11.09 46.64
CA GLY A 322 -36.60 -11.13 46.43
C GLY A 322 -36.05 -9.97 45.62
N VAL A 323 -36.83 -9.49 44.66
CA VAL A 323 -36.38 -8.42 43.71
C VAL A 323 -36.67 -7.00 44.18
N SER A 324 -37.61 -6.82 45.15
CA SER A 324 -37.91 -5.49 45.72
C SER A 324 -36.73 -4.95 46.50
N TYR A 325 -36.21 -3.79 46.15
CA TYR A 325 -35.07 -3.18 46.86
C TYR A 325 -35.51 -2.74 48.29
N GLN A 326 -34.76 -3.21 49.24
CA GLN A 326 -34.99 -2.96 50.66
C GLN A 326 -33.89 -2.09 51.29
N VAL A 327 -32.71 -2.06 50.65
CA VAL A 327 -31.52 -1.38 51.19
C VAL A 327 -30.87 -0.59 50.07
N TYR A 328 -30.49 0.65 50.35
CA TYR A 328 -29.77 1.55 49.48
C TYR A 328 -28.53 2.05 50.21
N ASN A 329 -27.38 2.02 49.51
CA ASN A 329 -26.12 2.47 50.07
C ASN A 329 -25.32 3.25 49.05
N TYR A 330 -24.34 4.03 49.50
CA TYR A 330 -23.36 4.69 48.66
C TYR A 330 -21.98 4.59 49.33
N LEU A 331 -20.93 4.73 48.52
CA LEU A 331 -19.55 4.72 48.96
C LEU A 331 -18.74 5.72 48.12
N PHE A 332 -17.86 6.47 48.80
CA PHE A 332 -16.80 7.25 48.19
C PHE A 332 -15.47 6.84 48.79
N GLY A 333 -14.45 6.63 47.97
CA GLY A 333 -13.16 6.17 48.47
C GLY A 333 -12.01 6.51 47.55
N ILE A 334 -10.81 6.44 48.10
CA ILE A 334 -9.53 6.50 47.40
C ILE A 334 -8.85 5.15 47.59
N SER A 335 -8.42 4.53 46.49
CA SER A 335 -7.69 3.27 46.55
C SER A 335 -6.37 3.37 45.81
N THR A 336 -5.31 2.76 46.36
CA THR A 336 -4.04 2.60 45.70
C THR A 336 -3.82 1.12 45.40
N ARG A 337 -3.59 0.81 44.10
CA ARG A 337 -3.32 -0.57 43.67
C ARG A 337 -1.91 -0.68 43.12
N TRP A 338 -1.13 -1.61 43.66
CA TRP A 338 0.21 -1.91 43.22
C TRP A 338 0.47 -3.42 43.29
N ASN A 339 0.73 -4.04 42.16
CA ASN A 339 1.07 -5.46 42.06
C ASN A 339 2.61 -5.60 42.09
N LEU A 340 3.19 -5.83 43.26
CA LEU A 340 4.64 -5.90 43.46
C LEU A 340 5.29 -7.10 42.75
N THR A 341 4.61 -8.25 42.71
CA THR A 341 5.15 -9.47 42.07
C THR A 341 5.23 -9.33 40.52
N ASN A 342 4.46 -8.42 39.93
CA ASN A 342 4.46 -8.16 38.52
C ASN A 342 5.79 -7.58 37.97
N ILE A 343 6.68 -7.09 38.85
CA ILE A 343 7.99 -6.53 38.47
C ILE A 343 8.84 -7.55 37.72
N LEU A 344 8.79 -8.83 38.08
CA LEU A 344 9.59 -9.88 37.45
C LEU A 344 9.14 -10.10 36.01
N ARG A 345 7.83 -10.12 35.78
CA ARG A 345 7.24 -10.21 34.42
C ARG A 345 7.59 -8.99 33.61
N VAL A 346 7.30 -7.79 34.11
CA VAL A 346 7.54 -6.53 33.37
C VAL A 346 9.01 -6.35 33.05
N ARG A 347 9.94 -6.79 33.93
CA ARG A 347 11.38 -6.76 33.64
C ARG A 347 11.74 -7.60 32.40
N ASN A 348 11.17 -8.79 32.27
CA ASN A 348 11.45 -9.68 31.13
C ASN A 348 10.75 -9.17 29.87
N ASP A 349 9.51 -8.70 29.97
CA ASP A 349 8.78 -8.08 28.86
C ASP A 349 9.53 -6.84 28.34
N TYR A 350 10.04 -5.99 29.24
CA TYR A 350 10.85 -4.84 28.87
C TYR A 350 12.16 -5.23 28.16
N LYS A 351 12.84 -6.28 28.63
CA LYS A 351 14.04 -6.81 27.94
C LYS A 351 13.69 -7.32 26.55
N ALA A 352 12.58 -8.03 26.42
CA ALA A 352 12.12 -8.50 25.11
C ALA A 352 11.87 -7.33 24.14
N GLU A 353 11.23 -6.26 24.61
CA GLU A 353 11.02 -5.03 23.80
C GLU A 353 12.35 -4.31 23.48
N GLN A 354 13.35 -4.35 24.39
CA GLN A 354 14.68 -3.80 24.08
C GLN A 354 15.35 -4.55 22.93
N PHE A 355 15.28 -5.89 22.90
CA PHE A 355 15.78 -6.67 21.76
C PHE A 355 15.00 -6.39 20.46
N GLN A 356 13.71 -6.07 20.55
CA GLN A 356 12.97 -5.61 19.36
C GLN A 356 13.51 -4.26 18.84
N VAL A 357 13.83 -3.31 19.73
CA VAL A 357 14.46 -2.04 19.34
C VAL A 357 15.81 -2.30 18.66
N GLU A 358 16.64 -3.19 19.24
CA GLU A 358 17.93 -3.57 18.64
C GLU A 358 17.75 -4.21 17.28
N ARG A 359 16.81 -5.15 17.13
CA ARG A 359 16.45 -5.74 15.84
C ARG A 359 16.10 -4.68 14.79
N PHE A 360 15.29 -3.68 15.12
CA PHE A 360 14.93 -2.63 14.17
C PHE A 360 16.12 -1.71 13.84
N LYS A 361 17.05 -1.48 14.76
CA LYS A 361 18.31 -0.77 14.49
C LYS A 361 19.17 -1.51 13.47
N GLU A 362 19.29 -2.83 13.60
CA GLU A 362 20.04 -3.63 12.64
C GLU A 362 19.36 -3.71 11.27
N ILE A 363 18.03 -3.73 11.22
CA ILE A 363 17.28 -3.59 9.97
C ILE A 363 17.55 -2.23 9.32
N PHE A 364 17.56 -1.13 10.08
CA PHE A 364 17.91 0.20 9.59
C PHE A 364 19.35 0.25 9.04
N ASN A 365 20.31 -0.34 9.75
CA ASN A 365 21.70 -0.43 9.29
C ASN A 365 21.81 -1.22 7.97
N THR A 366 21.09 -2.33 7.86
CA THR A 366 21.02 -3.13 6.63
C THR A 366 20.42 -2.31 5.47
N GLN A 367 19.31 -1.60 5.71
CA GLN A 367 18.67 -0.73 4.71
C GLN A 367 19.60 0.39 4.26
N LYS A 368 20.35 0.99 5.18
CA LYS A 368 21.36 2.01 4.88
C LYS A 368 22.47 1.48 3.96
N LEU A 369 23.00 0.28 4.24
CA LEU A 369 24.00 -0.36 3.38
C LEU A 369 23.43 -0.67 1.99
N GLN A 370 22.20 -1.15 1.91
CA GLN A 370 21.54 -1.42 0.63
C GLN A 370 21.37 -0.14 -0.20
N LEU A 371 20.95 0.96 0.42
CA LEU A 371 20.79 2.25 -0.26
C LEU A 371 22.12 2.85 -0.71
N ASP A 372 23.21 2.72 0.09
CA ASP A 372 24.54 3.15 -0.32
C ASP A 372 25.00 2.38 -1.58
N ARG A 373 24.82 1.05 -1.58
CA ARG A 373 25.10 0.21 -2.76
C ARG A 373 24.25 0.63 -3.96
N GLN A 374 22.92 0.76 -3.77
CA GLN A 374 22.00 1.15 -4.85
C GLN A 374 22.33 2.53 -5.43
N THR A 375 22.74 3.49 -4.59
CA THR A 375 23.16 4.82 -5.04
C THR A 375 24.38 4.75 -5.94
N ARG A 376 25.40 3.98 -5.55
CA ARG A 376 26.63 3.79 -6.35
C ARG A 376 26.34 3.04 -7.65
N GLU A 377 25.51 2.00 -7.61
CA GLU A 377 25.08 1.26 -8.80
C GLU A 377 24.30 2.15 -9.77
N ALA A 378 23.35 2.96 -9.25
CA ALA A 378 22.56 3.86 -10.07
C ALA A 378 23.41 4.94 -10.75
N GLU A 379 24.42 5.47 -10.06
CA GLU A 379 25.37 6.44 -10.63
C GLU A 379 26.17 5.81 -11.78
N MET A 380 26.80 4.67 -11.54
CA MET A 380 27.55 3.94 -12.56
C MET A 380 26.66 3.56 -13.76
N GLN A 381 25.45 3.05 -13.50
CA GLN A 381 24.51 2.65 -14.55
C GLN A 381 24.04 3.86 -15.38
N PHE A 382 23.86 5.02 -14.74
CA PHE A 382 23.47 6.24 -15.44
C PHE A 382 24.57 6.72 -16.40
N GLU A 383 25.83 6.79 -15.95
CA GLU A 383 26.96 7.17 -16.80
C GLU A 383 27.11 6.24 -17.99
N LEU A 384 27.12 4.91 -17.76
CA LEU A 384 27.24 3.92 -18.83
C LEU A 384 26.07 3.96 -19.81
N SER A 385 24.83 4.13 -19.33
CA SER A 385 23.65 4.22 -20.20
C SER A 385 23.65 5.47 -21.06
N LEU A 386 24.13 6.61 -20.55
CA LEU A 386 24.32 7.83 -21.34
C LEU A 386 25.36 7.64 -22.43
N GLU A 387 26.48 7.00 -22.14
CA GLU A 387 27.52 6.72 -23.12
C GLU A 387 27.00 5.79 -24.24
N GLN A 388 26.30 4.71 -23.88
CA GLN A 388 25.63 3.82 -24.83
C GLN A 388 24.63 4.57 -25.72
N ALA A 389 23.78 5.42 -25.12
CA ALA A 389 22.79 6.19 -25.87
C ALA A 389 23.41 7.23 -26.84
N ARG A 390 24.63 7.72 -26.54
CA ARG A 390 25.40 8.61 -27.45
C ARG A 390 26.06 7.87 -28.59
N LEU A 391 26.39 6.58 -28.43
CA LEU A 391 27.04 5.76 -29.47
C LEU A 391 26.05 5.18 -30.48
N THR A 392 24.83 4.86 -30.07
CA THR A 392 23.83 4.21 -30.96
C THR A 392 23.42 5.03 -32.19
N PRO A 393 23.34 6.37 -32.19
CA PRO A 393 23.13 7.15 -33.43
C PRO A 393 24.25 6.95 -34.47
N VAL A 394 25.51 6.78 -34.02
CA VAL A 394 26.66 6.49 -34.92
C VAL A 394 26.51 5.11 -35.53
N GLN A 395 26.14 4.09 -34.70
CA GLN A 395 25.87 2.73 -35.16
C GLN A 395 24.74 2.72 -36.21
N LEU A 396 23.62 3.40 -35.92
CA LEU A 396 22.47 3.46 -36.81
C LEU A 396 22.84 4.11 -38.15
N HIS A 397 23.55 5.23 -38.12
CA HIS A 397 23.99 5.91 -39.35
C HIS A 397 24.90 5.03 -40.22
N ALA A 398 25.84 4.30 -39.60
CA ALA A 398 26.70 3.36 -40.31
C ALA A 398 25.91 2.18 -40.88
N ALA A 399 24.97 1.61 -40.11
CA ALA A 399 24.10 0.53 -40.57
C ALA A 399 23.19 0.95 -41.71
N GLN A 400 22.61 2.18 -41.66
CA GLN A 400 21.80 2.74 -42.77
C GLN A 400 22.61 2.87 -44.04
N LYS A 401 23.83 3.45 -43.99
CA LYS A 401 24.69 3.55 -45.15
C LYS A 401 25.09 2.18 -45.75
N ALA A 402 25.36 1.20 -44.86
CA ALA A 402 25.67 -0.16 -45.32
C ALA A 402 24.46 -0.80 -46.03
N PHE A 403 23.26 -0.58 -45.53
CA PHE A 403 22.03 -1.03 -46.14
C PHE A 403 21.83 -0.36 -47.50
N ASP A 404 21.90 0.97 -47.61
CA ASP A 404 21.70 1.73 -48.84
C ASP A 404 22.67 1.27 -49.96
N GLN A 405 23.94 1.00 -49.59
CA GLN A 405 24.96 0.48 -50.49
C GLN A 405 24.70 -0.97 -50.93
N ALA A 406 24.27 -1.83 -50.01
CA ALA A 406 23.94 -3.22 -50.32
C ALA A 406 22.72 -3.32 -51.23
N GLU A 407 21.70 -2.48 -51.01
CA GLU A 407 20.51 -2.38 -51.85
C GLU A 407 20.85 -1.97 -53.28
N ALA A 408 21.59 -0.86 -53.47
CA ALA A 408 22.02 -0.39 -54.78
C ALA A 408 22.88 -1.42 -55.58
N ARG A 409 23.77 -2.15 -54.85
CA ARG A 409 24.56 -3.23 -55.44
C ARG A 409 23.72 -4.44 -55.82
N TYR A 410 22.72 -4.79 -55.01
CA TYR A 410 21.80 -5.88 -55.30
C TYR A 410 20.95 -5.56 -56.56
N GLU A 411 20.39 -4.35 -56.65
CA GLU A 411 19.64 -3.88 -57.80
C GLU A 411 20.48 -3.92 -59.09
N SER A 412 21.78 -3.57 -58.99
CA SER A 412 22.71 -3.61 -60.10
C SER A 412 23.26 -5.01 -60.40
N GLY A 413 22.84 -6.05 -59.68
CA GLY A 413 23.33 -7.43 -59.85
C GLY A 413 24.75 -7.69 -59.37
N LEU A 414 25.35 -6.77 -58.61
CA LEU A 414 26.73 -6.81 -58.14
C LEU A 414 26.92 -7.54 -56.78
N THR A 415 25.80 -7.95 -56.13
CA THR A 415 25.83 -8.73 -54.86
C THR A 415 24.66 -9.71 -54.83
N ASP A 416 24.74 -10.67 -53.96
CA ASP A 416 23.69 -11.67 -53.74
C ASP A 416 22.63 -11.21 -52.70
N LEU A 417 21.56 -11.96 -52.65
CA LEU A 417 20.44 -11.72 -51.74
C LEU A 417 20.84 -11.88 -50.26
N PHE A 418 21.74 -12.80 -49.94
CA PHE A 418 22.19 -13.05 -48.57
C PHE A 418 22.91 -11.83 -48.01
N THR A 419 23.78 -11.17 -48.76
CA THR A 419 24.47 -9.94 -48.36
C THR A 419 23.48 -8.80 -48.06
N LEU A 420 22.43 -8.65 -48.88
CA LEU A 420 21.39 -7.64 -48.64
C LEU A 420 20.57 -7.99 -47.38
N ALA A 421 20.13 -9.24 -47.22
CA ALA A 421 19.39 -9.66 -46.02
C ALA A 421 20.21 -9.45 -44.71
N GLN A 422 21.53 -9.67 -44.80
CA GLN A 422 22.41 -9.39 -43.66
C GLN A 422 22.46 -7.88 -43.33
N SER A 423 22.48 -7.00 -44.32
CA SER A 423 22.47 -5.54 -44.12
C SER A 423 21.12 -5.06 -43.54
N VAL A 424 19.99 -5.61 -43.97
CA VAL A 424 18.65 -5.35 -43.38
C VAL A 424 18.61 -5.77 -41.92
N THR A 425 19.15 -6.95 -41.60
CA THR A 425 19.20 -7.43 -40.20
C THR A 425 20.05 -6.52 -39.31
N THR A 426 21.19 -6.04 -39.84
CA THR A 426 22.09 -5.11 -39.15
C THR A 426 21.41 -3.76 -38.90
N LEU A 427 20.69 -3.22 -39.91
CA LEU A 427 19.92 -1.98 -39.79
C LEU A 427 18.82 -2.12 -38.73
N ASN A 428 17.98 -3.15 -38.87
CA ASN A 428 16.91 -3.39 -37.88
C ASN A 428 17.44 -3.48 -36.44
N ARG A 429 18.57 -4.17 -36.22
CA ARG A 429 19.21 -4.24 -34.90
C ARG A 429 19.64 -2.85 -34.43
N ALA A 430 20.26 -2.04 -35.28
CA ALA A 430 20.70 -0.70 -34.89
C ALA A 430 19.53 0.24 -34.58
N GLU A 431 18.39 0.12 -35.28
CA GLU A 431 17.13 0.84 -34.98
C GLU A 431 16.58 0.45 -33.61
N VAL A 432 16.51 -0.84 -33.31
CA VAL A 432 16.07 -1.39 -32.02
C VAL A 432 17.02 -0.94 -30.90
N ASP A 433 18.33 -1.08 -31.07
CA ASP A 433 19.34 -0.70 -30.10
C ASP A 433 19.23 0.79 -29.72
N LYS A 434 18.99 1.69 -30.69
CA LYS A 434 18.79 3.11 -30.45
C LYS A 434 17.60 3.38 -29.48
N PHE A 435 16.46 2.73 -29.69
CA PHE A 435 15.29 2.95 -28.83
C PHE A 435 15.48 2.37 -27.44
N ILE A 436 16.09 1.19 -27.34
CA ILE A 436 16.38 0.55 -26.05
C ILE A 436 17.38 1.38 -25.23
N THR A 437 18.50 1.80 -25.83
CA THR A 437 19.54 2.53 -25.09
C THR A 437 19.09 3.92 -24.66
N ASN A 438 18.32 4.62 -25.50
CA ASN A 438 17.71 5.89 -25.11
C ASN A 438 16.75 5.71 -23.93
N GLY A 439 15.83 4.75 -23.99
CA GLY A 439 14.92 4.46 -22.91
C GLY A 439 15.63 4.03 -21.62
N ASN A 440 16.73 3.24 -21.75
CA ASN A 440 17.54 2.81 -20.61
C ASN A 440 18.27 3.99 -19.95
N ALA A 441 18.68 5.02 -20.66
CA ALA A 441 19.26 6.22 -20.08
C ALA A 441 18.24 6.94 -19.17
N TRP A 442 16.99 7.06 -19.57
CA TRP A 442 15.92 7.61 -18.73
C TRP A 442 15.60 6.71 -17.53
N ARG A 443 15.57 5.39 -17.71
CA ARG A 443 15.39 4.44 -16.61
C ARG A 443 16.54 4.49 -15.61
N ALA A 444 17.79 4.67 -16.06
CA ALA A 444 18.94 4.84 -15.19
C ALA A 444 18.85 6.14 -14.37
N LEU A 445 18.37 7.25 -14.96
CA LEU A 445 18.04 8.48 -14.21
C LEU A 445 16.96 8.23 -13.15
N LEU A 446 15.92 7.47 -13.49
CA LEU A 446 14.88 7.08 -12.54
C LEU A 446 15.46 6.30 -11.35
N MET A 447 16.34 5.32 -11.61
CA MET A 447 16.98 4.54 -10.53
C MET A 447 17.85 5.42 -9.63
N ARG A 448 18.51 6.43 -10.19
CA ARG A 448 19.27 7.43 -9.42
C ARG A 448 18.34 8.26 -8.52
N ALA A 449 17.20 8.72 -9.04
CA ALA A 449 16.18 9.43 -8.27
C ALA A 449 15.56 8.54 -7.18
N ALA A 450 15.29 7.27 -7.48
CA ALA A 450 14.76 6.30 -6.55
C ALA A 450 15.73 6.00 -5.39
N ALA A 451 17.03 5.82 -5.69
CA ALA A 451 18.05 5.61 -4.68
C ALA A 451 18.21 6.84 -3.75
N ALA A 452 18.11 8.04 -4.30
CA ALA A 452 18.10 9.28 -3.54
C ALA A 452 16.84 9.47 -2.67
N GLY A 453 15.73 8.84 -3.05
CA GLY A 453 14.43 9.05 -2.41
C GLY A 453 13.73 10.34 -2.86
N ASP A 454 14.09 10.86 -4.02
CA ASP A 454 13.55 12.12 -4.55
C ASP A 454 13.24 12.00 -6.05
N LEU A 455 11.97 11.79 -6.36
CA LEU A 455 11.49 11.67 -7.74
C LEU A 455 11.55 13.00 -8.52
N SER A 456 11.66 14.15 -7.84
CA SER A 456 11.79 15.46 -8.49
C SER A 456 13.06 15.55 -9.35
N LEU A 457 14.12 14.83 -8.99
CA LEU A 457 15.36 14.72 -9.78
C LEU A 457 15.11 14.17 -11.19
N PHE A 458 14.14 13.30 -11.34
CA PHE A 458 13.70 12.77 -12.62
C PHE A 458 12.69 13.71 -13.30
N LEU A 459 11.64 14.12 -12.57
CA LEU A 459 10.52 14.88 -13.15
C LEU A 459 10.95 16.25 -13.67
N ASN A 460 11.90 16.93 -13.00
CA ASN A 460 12.40 18.25 -13.42
C ASN A 460 13.15 18.21 -14.77
N GLN A 461 13.60 17.06 -15.23
CA GLN A 461 14.22 16.92 -16.56
C GLN A 461 13.22 16.71 -17.69
N LEU A 462 11.93 16.58 -17.37
CA LEU A 462 10.86 16.48 -18.35
C LEU A 462 10.23 17.85 -18.68
N ASN A 463 10.54 18.88 -17.90
CA ASN A 463 10.09 20.27 -18.10
C ASN A 463 11.14 21.03 -18.96
#